data_da25c3ffb7fdaf2ad2a0f21743c4307c
#
_entry.id   da25c3ffb7fdaf2ad2a0f21743c4307c
#
_cell.length_a   1.000
_cell.length_b   1.000
_cell.length_c   1.000
_cell.angle_alpha   90.00
_cell.angle_beta   90.00
_cell.angle_gamma   90.00
#
_symmetry.space_group_name_H-M   'P 1'
#
loop_
_entity.id
_entity.type
_entity.pdbx_description
1 polymer ?
#
loop_
_entity_poly.entity_id
_entity_poly.type
_entity_poly.pdbx_seq_one_letter_code
_entity_poly.pdbx_strand_id
1 'polypeptide(L)'
;MEEVKRYSLPKDDERTILREGVLRALRAVPMHFVSTINIEGLSATDLFAMNTLLGGTIEEQTVATLNATRAIWDPDGKWADYEFKRYAESFPDVRLERNDGGMPLIGIELKGWYLLAKEEMPSFRFKASADAMTVWDLIAVFPWSLSNVISGKPVLESPYIEQAKYAADLRTHYWEHRSANAQPVEHPDTHPYPEPGSSYSDIVHDDRGGNFGRIARVHGLMDDFIKETMQTTLAGIEARWWVQFLKLFDERSDEATIRARFERLAQQTGHDSEWADEVMSHVSRLMEM
;
A
#
# COMPACT_ATOMS: atom_id res chain seq x y z
N MET A 1 16.94 7.59 -23.32
CA MET A 1 16.89 7.18 -21.90
C MET A 1 16.71 5.69 -21.88
N GLU A 2 17.52 4.98 -21.12
CA GLU A 2 17.36 3.55 -20.96
C GLU A 2 16.13 3.30 -20.07
N GLU A 3 15.21 2.49 -20.55
CA GLU A 3 13.98 2.18 -19.85
C GLU A 3 14.26 1.17 -18.73
N VAL A 4 13.91 1.49 -17.49
CA VAL A 4 14.03 0.55 -16.37
C VAL A 4 13.06 -0.61 -16.60
N LYS A 5 13.59 -1.83 -16.65
CA LYS A 5 12.82 -3.05 -16.92
C LYS A 5 12.79 -3.97 -15.71
N ARG A 6 11.69 -4.71 -15.59
CA ARG A 6 11.62 -5.79 -14.60
C ARG A 6 12.74 -6.80 -14.84
N TYR A 7 13.31 -7.27 -13.75
CA TYR A 7 14.35 -8.29 -13.81
C TYR A 7 13.77 -9.61 -14.32
N SER A 8 14.42 -10.19 -15.32
CA SER A 8 14.06 -11.52 -15.81
C SER A 8 14.45 -12.56 -14.76
N LEU A 9 13.50 -13.40 -14.39
CA LEU A 9 13.76 -14.51 -13.47
C LEU A 9 14.20 -15.74 -14.25
N PRO A 10 15.22 -16.48 -13.77
CA PRO A 10 15.61 -17.74 -14.39
C PRO A 10 14.45 -18.73 -14.35
N LYS A 11 14.02 -19.23 -15.51
CA LYS A 11 12.83 -20.10 -15.61
C LYS A 11 12.99 -21.44 -14.89
N ASP A 12 14.22 -21.94 -14.86
CA ASP A 12 14.55 -23.25 -14.26
C ASP A 12 15.00 -23.12 -12.79
N ASP A 13 15.02 -21.90 -12.21
CA ASP A 13 15.30 -21.70 -10.79
C ASP A 13 14.04 -22.01 -9.97
N GLU A 14 14.20 -22.89 -9.01
CA GLU A 14 13.12 -23.32 -8.13
C GLU A 14 12.47 -22.19 -7.34
N ARG A 15 13.24 -21.12 -7.06
CA ARG A 15 12.71 -19.91 -6.42
C ARG A 15 11.73 -19.17 -7.32
N THR A 16 11.87 -19.28 -8.64
CA THR A 16 10.90 -18.70 -9.58
C THR A 16 9.55 -19.37 -9.47
N ILE A 17 9.55 -20.73 -9.39
CA ILE A 17 8.32 -21.51 -9.19
C ILE A 17 7.72 -21.23 -7.83
N LEU A 18 8.55 -21.20 -6.78
CA LEU A 18 8.16 -20.87 -5.43
C LEU A 18 7.50 -19.46 -5.37
N ARG A 19 8.13 -18.47 -6.00
CA ARG A 19 7.63 -17.11 -6.06
C ARG A 19 6.23 -17.02 -6.67
N GLU A 20 5.96 -17.77 -7.72
CA GLU A 20 4.61 -17.84 -8.31
C GLU A 20 3.58 -18.43 -7.31
N GLY A 21 3.98 -19.39 -6.51
CA GLY A 21 3.17 -19.89 -5.40
C GLY A 21 2.91 -18.82 -4.34
N VAL A 22 3.95 -18.11 -3.93
CA VAL A 22 3.86 -16.99 -2.96
C VAL A 22 2.96 -15.87 -3.47
N LEU A 23 3.05 -15.52 -4.76
CA LEU A 23 2.14 -14.53 -5.37
C LEU A 23 0.66 -14.95 -5.26
N ARG A 24 0.36 -16.23 -5.50
CA ARG A 24 -1.01 -16.75 -5.31
C ARG A 24 -1.45 -16.67 -3.86
N ALA A 25 -0.58 -17.05 -2.92
CA ALA A 25 -0.87 -16.99 -1.49
C ALA A 25 -1.09 -15.56 -1.00
N LEU A 26 -0.28 -14.58 -1.45
CA LEU A 26 -0.45 -13.15 -1.12
C LEU A 26 -1.81 -12.63 -1.61
N ARG A 27 -2.26 -13.02 -2.81
CA ARG A 27 -3.59 -12.64 -3.31
C ARG A 27 -4.73 -13.25 -2.51
N ALA A 28 -4.49 -14.35 -1.81
CA ALA A 28 -5.47 -14.98 -0.93
C ALA A 28 -5.52 -14.36 0.47
N VAL A 29 -4.52 -13.55 0.88
CA VAL A 29 -4.48 -12.93 2.22
C VAL A 29 -5.77 -12.20 2.58
N PRO A 30 -6.40 -11.37 1.71
CA PRO A 30 -7.63 -10.66 2.09
C PRO A 30 -8.77 -11.58 2.49
N MET A 31 -8.87 -12.78 1.92
CA MET A 31 -9.91 -13.76 2.25
C MET A 31 -9.73 -14.40 3.63
N HIS A 32 -8.51 -14.38 4.14
CA HIS A 32 -8.13 -14.99 5.43
C HIS A 32 -7.82 -13.95 6.51
N PHE A 33 -7.81 -12.67 6.14
CA PHE A 33 -7.50 -11.59 7.07
C PHE A 33 -8.62 -11.44 8.11
N VAL A 34 -8.25 -11.53 9.38
CA VAL A 34 -9.17 -11.35 10.49
C VAL A 34 -8.60 -10.30 11.44
N SER A 35 -9.30 -9.19 11.59
CA SER A 35 -8.96 -8.18 12.58
C SER A 35 -9.84 -8.30 13.82
N THR A 36 -9.21 -8.26 15.00
CA THR A 36 -9.90 -8.11 16.29
C THR A 36 -10.14 -6.63 16.63
N ILE A 37 -9.48 -5.72 15.91
CA ILE A 37 -9.64 -4.28 16.10
C ILE A 37 -11.00 -3.86 15.56
N ASN A 38 -11.79 -3.17 16.38
CA ASN A 38 -13.02 -2.51 15.99
C ASN A 38 -12.85 -1.01 16.22
N ILE A 39 -13.15 -0.21 15.20
CA ILE A 39 -12.93 1.23 15.20
C ILE A 39 -14.28 1.92 15.16
N GLU A 40 -14.58 2.71 16.19
CA GLU A 40 -15.83 3.44 16.35
C GLU A 40 -15.57 4.83 16.92
N GLY A 41 -16.45 5.77 16.62
CA GLY A 41 -16.44 7.11 17.20
C GLY A 41 -15.30 8.03 16.74
N LEU A 42 -14.63 7.69 15.63
CA LEU A 42 -13.64 8.59 15.03
C LEU A 42 -14.31 9.60 14.11
N SER A 43 -13.81 10.83 14.15
CA SER A 43 -14.21 11.82 13.13
C SER A 43 -13.66 11.43 11.76
N ALA A 44 -14.31 11.90 10.69
CA ALA A 44 -13.85 11.64 9.32
C ALA A 44 -12.40 12.13 9.09
N THR A 45 -11.98 13.18 9.80
CA THR A 45 -10.63 13.74 9.74
C THR A 45 -9.59 12.85 10.42
N ASP A 46 -9.95 12.17 11.50
CA ASP A 46 -9.05 11.28 12.24
C ASP A 46 -8.81 9.97 11.50
N LEU A 47 -9.77 9.52 10.69
CA LEU A 47 -9.61 8.35 9.83
C LEU A 47 -8.40 8.47 8.88
N PHE A 48 -8.05 9.68 8.45
CA PHE A 48 -6.88 9.88 7.59
C PHE A 48 -5.54 9.54 8.26
N ALA A 49 -5.48 9.55 9.59
CA ALA A 49 -4.27 9.22 10.36
C ALA A 49 -4.06 7.71 10.54
N MET A 50 -5.05 6.88 10.21
CA MET A 50 -5.08 5.46 10.55
C MET A 50 -4.13 4.55 9.76
N ASN A 51 -3.57 5.02 8.65
CA ASN A 51 -2.63 4.22 7.84
C ASN A 51 -1.48 3.62 8.66
N THR A 52 -1.02 4.34 9.70
CA THR A 52 0.12 3.93 10.52
C THR A 52 -0.24 2.85 11.55
N LEU A 53 -1.50 2.79 11.98
CA LEU A 53 -1.93 1.91 13.07
C LEU A 53 -2.07 0.44 12.65
N LEU A 54 -2.39 0.17 11.39
CA LEU A 54 -2.64 -1.18 10.90
C LEU A 54 -1.42 -1.87 10.30
N GLY A 55 -0.31 -1.18 10.08
CA GLY A 55 0.89 -1.76 9.47
C GLY A 55 1.32 -3.06 10.15
N GLY A 56 1.58 -3.01 11.45
CA GLY A 56 1.99 -4.18 12.21
C GLY A 56 0.97 -5.32 12.23
N THR A 57 -0.33 -5.00 12.23
CA THR A 57 -1.41 -6.01 12.16
C THR A 57 -1.44 -6.66 10.77
N ILE A 58 -1.29 -5.90 9.70
CA ILE A 58 -1.22 -6.44 8.33
C ILE A 58 -0.01 -7.36 8.18
N GLU A 59 1.16 -6.96 8.68
CA GLU A 59 2.36 -7.78 8.65
C GLU A 59 2.16 -9.10 9.40
N GLU A 60 1.68 -9.06 10.64
CA GLU A 60 1.45 -10.25 11.47
C GLU A 60 0.44 -11.21 10.83
N GLN A 61 -0.70 -10.68 10.38
CA GLN A 61 -1.74 -11.49 9.75
C GLN A 61 -1.31 -12.04 8.39
N THR A 62 -0.49 -11.31 7.63
CA THR A 62 0.06 -11.81 6.38
C THR A 62 0.99 -12.99 6.62
N VAL A 63 1.89 -12.90 7.62
CA VAL A 63 2.76 -14.02 8.00
C VAL A 63 1.95 -15.23 8.44
N ALA A 64 0.99 -15.04 9.33
CA ALA A 64 0.11 -16.12 9.79
C ALA A 64 -0.63 -16.78 8.64
N THR A 65 -1.18 -16.00 7.70
CA THR A 65 -1.91 -16.49 6.54
C THR A 65 -1.01 -17.25 5.58
N LEU A 66 0.17 -16.72 5.26
CA LEU A 66 1.12 -17.37 4.37
C LEU A 66 1.55 -18.72 4.93
N ASN A 67 1.82 -18.83 6.22
CA ASN A 67 2.17 -20.11 6.86
C ASN A 67 0.99 -21.08 6.91
N ALA A 68 -0.23 -20.60 7.17
CA ALA A 68 -1.44 -21.42 7.16
C ALA A 68 -1.82 -21.91 5.75
N THR A 69 -1.51 -21.14 4.72
CA THR A 69 -1.81 -21.46 3.31
C THR A 69 -0.64 -22.11 2.58
N ARG A 70 0.26 -22.79 3.29
CA ARG A 70 1.44 -23.47 2.72
C ARG A 70 1.11 -24.29 1.47
N ALA A 71 0.01 -25.00 1.45
CA ALA A 71 -0.40 -25.82 0.30
C ALA A 71 -0.58 -25.02 -1.01
N ILE A 72 -0.72 -23.69 -0.95
CA ILE A 72 -0.81 -22.82 -2.13
C ILE A 72 0.59 -22.53 -2.72
N TRP A 73 1.59 -22.31 -1.85
CA TRP A 73 2.93 -21.92 -2.30
C TRP A 73 3.94 -23.07 -2.29
N ASP A 74 3.68 -24.13 -1.54
CA ASP A 74 4.51 -25.34 -1.42
C ASP A 74 3.64 -26.60 -1.47
N PRO A 75 2.93 -26.87 -2.58
CA PRO A 75 1.98 -28.00 -2.67
C PRO A 75 2.66 -29.35 -2.55
N ASP A 76 3.91 -29.46 -2.97
CA ASP A 76 4.68 -30.72 -2.97
C ASP A 76 5.50 -30.93 -1.68
N GLY A 77 5.46 -29.98 -0.73
CA GLY A 77 6.20 -30.03 0.53
C GLY A 77 7.71 -29.91 0.37
N LYS A 78 8.19 -29.40 -0.74
CA LYS A 78 9.61 -29.22 -1.04
C LYS A 78 10.31 -28.27 -0.07
N TRP A 79 9.58 -27.28 0.42
CA TRP A 79 10.06 -26.23 1.31
C TRP A 79 9.56 -26.43 2.74
N ALA A 80 9.37 -27.70 3.16
CA ALA A 80 8.83 -28.04 4.48
C ALA A 80 9.62 -27.44 5.66
N ASP A 81 10.94 -27.28 5.48
CA ASP A 81 11.85 -26.69 6.48
C ASP A 81 11.86 -25.16 6.47
N TYR A 82 11.05 -24.53 5.63
CA TYR A 82 10.98 -23.08 5.50
C TYR A 82 9.67 -22.55 6.05
N GLU A 83 9.72 -21.34 6.62
CA GLU A 83 8.54 -20.61 7.10
C GLU A 83 8.70 -19.12 6.86
N PHE A 84 7.57 -18.43 6.76
CA PHE A 84 7.56 -16.97 6.75
C PHE A 84 7.74 -16.44 8.17
N LYS A 85 8.70 -15.52 8.35
CA LYS A 85 8.97 -14.84 9.61
C LYS A 85 8.88 -13.34 9.43
N ARG A 86 8.35 -12.67 10.45
CA ARG A 86 8.28 -11.21 10.50
C ARG A 86 9.56 -10.62 11.06
N TYR A 87 10.02 -9.54 10.44
CA TYR A 87 11.19 -8.77 10.84
C TYR A 87 10.80 -7.31 11.06
N ALA A 88 10.52 -6.94 12.29
CA ALA A 88 10.24 -5.55 12.64
C ALA A 88 11.49 -4.69 12.47
N GLU A 89 11.30 -3.45 11.97
CA GLU A 89 12.36 -2.43 11.84
C GLU A 89 13.53 -2.85 10.93
N SER A 90 13.35 -3.83 10.07
CA SER A 90 14.34 -4.24 9.08
C SER A 90 13.69 -4.40 7.70
N PHE A 91 14.52 -4.45 6.67
CA PHE A 91 14.07 -4.74 5.32
C PHE A 91 14.41 -6.20 4.94
N PRO A 92 13.50 -6.93 4.31
CA PRO A 92 12.06 -6.67 4.17
C PRO A 92 11.28 -7.07 5.43
N ASP A 93 10.03 -6.61 5.53
CA ASP A 93 9.14 -6.87 6.68
C ASP A 93 8.91 -8.37 6.95
N VAL A 94 8.90 -9.19 5.89
CA VAL A 94 8.67 -10.65 5.94
C VAL A 94 9.71 -11.39 5.11
N ARG A 95 10.25 -12.48 5.65
CA ARG A 95 11.22 -13.34 4.95
C ARG A 95 10.76 -14.79 4.98
N LEU A 96 10.89 -15.49 3.84
CA LEU A 96 10.79 -16.96 3.78
C LEU A 96 12.17 -17.55 4.00
N GLU A 97 12.40 -18.16 5.14
CA GLU A 97 13.71 -18.67 5.54
C GLU A 97 13.63 -20.05 6.19
N ARG A 98 14.76 -20.74 6.22
CA ARG A 98 14.85 -22.04 6.88
C ARG A 98 14.75 -21.91 8.40
N ASN A 99 14.18 -22.95 9.03
CA ASN A 99 14.00 -22.98 10.47
C ASN A 99 15.32 -23.03 11.25
N ASP A 100 16.37 -23.57 10.63
CA ASP A 100 17.73 -23.66 11.19
C ASP A 100 18.65 -22.50 10.79
N GLY A 101 18.13 -21.47 10.09
CA GLY A 101 18.86 -20.30 9.60
C GLY A 101 19.33 -20.42 8.14
N GLY A 102 20.02 -19.39 7.70
CA GLY A 102 20.54 -19.28 6.33
C GLY A 102 19.92 -18.07 5.58
N MET A 103 20.35 -17.90 4.33
CA MET A 103 19.83 -16.79 3.50
C MET A 103 18.35 -17.03 3.19
N PRO A 104 17.51 -16.01 3.33
CA PRO A 104 16.12 -16.07 2.91
C PRO A 104 15.99 -16.39 1.42
N LEU A 105 14.95 -17.11 1.05
CA LEU A 105 14.64 -17.41 -0.36
C LEU A 105 13.93 -16.25 -1.05
N ILE A 106 12.98 -15.63 -0.34
CA ILE A 106 12.15 -14.55 -0.82
C ILE A 106 11.89 -13.61 0.35
N GLY A 107 12.04 -12.32 0.10
CA GLY A 107 11.62 -11.25 0.98
C GLY A 107 10.32 -10.59 0.48
N ILE A 108 9.52 -10.10 1.42
CA ILE A 108 8.28 -9.38 1.10
C ILE A 108 8.22 -8.11 1.95
N GLU A 109 8.27 -6.97 1.29
CA GLU A 109 7.98 -5.68 1.91
C GLU A 109 6.47 -5.44 1.88
N LEU A 110 5.88 -5.13 3.03
CA LEU A 110 4.45 -4.95 3.18
C LEU A 110 4.08 -3.49 3.39
N LYS A 111 3.06 -3.04 2.71
CA LYS A 111 2.53 -1.68 2.87
C LYS A 111 1.01 -1.72 2.93
N GLY A 112 0.43 -0.94 3.85
CA GLY A 112 -1.00 -0.69 3.90
C GLY A 112 -1.36 0.59 3.12
N TRP A 113 -2.53 0.60 2.50
CA TRP A 113 -3.12 1.78 1.91
C TRP A 113 -4.58 1.92 2.34
N TYR A 114 -4.85 2.90 3.19
CA TYR A 114 -6.22 3.24 3.55
C TYR A 114 -6.93 3.91 2.37
N LEU A 115 -8.00 3.28 1.86
CA LEU A 115 -8.69 3.73 0.64
C LEU A 115 -9.32 5.10 0.76
N LEU A 116 -9.75 5.47 1.96
CA LEU A 116 -10.36 6.77 2.22
C LEU A 116 -9.35 7.84 2.67
N ALA A 117 -8.05 7.60 2.44
CA ALA A 117 -7.02 8.60 2.69
C ALA A 117 -7.23 9.86 1.81
N LYS A 118 -6.99 11.03 2.40
CA LYS A 118 -7.22 12.35 1.76
C LYS A 118 -6.49 12.52 0.43
N GLU A 119 -5.35 11.87 0.26
CA GLU A 119 -4.51 11.92 -0.93
C GLU A 119 -5.06 11.12 -2.12
N GLU A 120 -6.07 10.29 -1.94
CA GLU A 120 -6.65 9.38 -2.95
C GLU A 120 -5.62 8.41 -3.58
N MET A 121 -4.47 8.30 -2.97
CA MET A 121 -3.37 7.43 -3.38
C MET A 121 -2.56 6.98 -2.17
N PRO A 122 -1.79 5.88 -2.29
CA PRO A 122 -0.87 5.45 -1.24
C PRO A 122 0.13 6.55 -0.87
N SER A 123 0.25 6.84 0.44
CA SER A 123 1.14 7.87 0.97
C SER A 123 2.41 7.31 1.61
N PHE A 124 2.52 6.00 1.77
CA PHE A 124 3.70 5.35 2.32
C PHE A 124 4.96 5.61 1.48
N ARG A 125 6.11 5.36 2.08
CA ARG A 125 7.41 5.50 1.42
C ARG A 125 8.09 4.14 1.33
N PHE A 126 8.67 3.87 0.17
CA PHE A 126 9.56 2.75 -0.09
C PHE A 126 10.94 3.30 -0.43
N LYS A 127 11.80 3.39 0.59
CA LYS A 127 13.13 4.01 0.48
C LYS A 127 14.26 2.98 0.42
N ALA A 128 13.97 1.70 0.62
CA ALA A 128 14.99 0.66 0.60
C ALA A 128 15.77 0.70 -0.71
N SER A 129 17.09 0.60 -0.61
CA SER A 129 18.01 0.55 -1.74
C SER A 129 17.79 -0.73 -2.54
N ALA A 130 17.93 -0.66 -3.86
CA ALA A 130 17.83 -1.84 -4.73
C ALA A 130 18.83 -2.94 -4.35
N ASP A 131 19.98 -2.58 -3.77
CA ASP A 131 21.00 -3.53 -3.31
C ASP A 131 20.64 -4.26 -2.02
N ALA A 132 19.65 -3.78 -1.27
CA ALA A 132 19.08 -4.52 -0.13
C ALA A 132 18.21 -5.71 -0.55
N MET A 133 17.95 -5.90 -1.84
CA MET A 133 16.97 -6.83 -2.39
C MET A 133 17.59 -7.83 -3.35
N THR A 134 16.96 -9.00 -3.41
CA THR A 134 17.17 -9.95 -4.51
C THR A 134 16.14 -9.74 -5.63
N VAL A 135 16.33 -10.38 -6.77
CA VAL A 135 15.39 -10.31 -7.90
C VAL A 135 14.07 -11.05 -7.64
N TRP A 136 14.02 -11.91 -6.63
CA TRP A 136 12.81 -12.66 -6.24
C TRP A 136 11.94 -11.92 -5.24
N ASP A 137 12.47 -10.86 -4.61
CA ASP A 137 11.75 -10.14 -3.56
C ASP A 137 10.57 -9.34 -4.09
N LEU A 138 9.57 -9.21 -3.25
CA LEU A 138 8.29 -8.60 -3.56
C LEU A 138 8.03 -7.37 -2.69
N ILE A 139 7.34 -6.40 -3.26
CA ILE A 139 6.60 -5.42 -2.50
C ILE A 139 5.11 -5.69 -2.68
N ALA A 140 4.37 -5.79 -1.58
CA ALA A 140 2.94 -5.99 -1.59
C ALA A 140 2.23 -4.84 -0.86
N VAL A 141 1.30 -4.18 -1.55
CA VAL A 141 0.52 -3.06 -1.01
C VAL A 141 -0.92 -3.54 -0.85
N PHE A 142 -1.40 -3.57 0.39
CA PHE A 142 -2.77 -3.96 0.71
C PHE A 142 -3.65 -2.72 0.87
N PRO A 143 -4.57 -2.46 -0.09
CA PRO A 143 -5.63 -1.49 0.13
C PRO A 143 -6.55 -2.01 1.22
N TRP A 144 -7.04 -1.11 2.07
CA TRP A 144 -7.97 -1.49 3.13
C TRP A 144 -8.98 -0.38 3.43
N SER A 145 -10.12 -0.79 3.93
CA SER A 145 -11.20 0.07 4.39
C SER A 145 -11.76 -0.44 5.70
N LEU A 146 -12.73 0.27 6.28
CA LEU A 146 -13.54 -0.24 7.39
C LEU A 146 -14.83 -0.88 6.87
N SER A 147 -15.28 -1.91 7.54
CA SER A 147 -16.46 -2.70 7.13
C SER A 147 -17.76 -1.88 6.99
N ASN A 148 -17.85 -0.75 7.69
CA ASN A 148 -18.97 0.19 7.64
C ASN A 148 -18.54 1.56 7.11
N VAL A 149 -17.53 1.61 6.22
CA VAL A 149 -16.95 2.79 5.60
C VAL A 149 -16.15 3.66 6.58
N ILE A 150 -16.82 4.27 7.58
CA ILE A 150 -16.22 5.16 8.60
C ILE A 150 -16.05 4.50 9.97
N SER A 151 -16.48 3.27 10.12
CA SER A 151 -16.39 2.51 11.37
C SER A 151 -16.32 1.01 11.11
N GLY A 152 -16.12 0.23 12.15
CA GLY A 152 -16.11 -1.22 12.09
C GLY A 152 -14.71 -1.82 12.04
N LYS A 153 -14.59 -3.02 11.49
CA LYS A 153 -13.34 -3.75 11.40
C LYS A 153 -12.62 -3.45 10.10
N PRO A 154 -11.27 -3.43 10.09
CA PRO A 154 -10.50 -3.38 8.86
C PRO A 154 -10.80 -4.58 7.94
N VAL A 155 -10.96 -4.29 6.66
CA VAL A 155 -11.14 -5.24 5.57
C VAL A 155 -10.07 -4.95 4.53
N LEU A 156 -9.38 -5.99 4.06
CA LEU A 156 -8.37 -5.87 3.02
C LEU A 156 -8.97 -6.15 1.64
N GLU A 157 -8.50 -5.39 0.65
CA GLU A 157 -8.75 -5.61 -0.76
C GLU A 157 -7.57 -6.36 -1.42
N SER A 158 -7.76 -6.80 -2.66
CA SER A 158 -6.69 -7.47 -3.43
C SER A 158 -5.43 -6.61 -3.50
N PRO A 159 -4.25 -7.17 -3.16
CA PRO A 159 -3.03 -6.39 -3.09
C PRO A 159 -2.45 -6.06 -4.48
N TYR A 160 -1.81 -4.90 -4.58
CA TYR A 160 -0.79 -4.67 -5.59
C TYR A 160 0.47 -5.45 -5.21
N ILE A 161 1.03 -6.17 -6.17
CA ILE A 161 2.28 -6.91 -5.92
C ILE A 161 3.22 -6.68 -7.09
N GLU A 162 4.44 -6.25 -6.78
CA GLU A 162 5.48 -6.01 -7.77
C GLU A 162 6.83 -6.59 -7.30
N GLN A 163 7.78 -6.71 -8.20
CA GLN A 163 9.17 -7.03 -7.89
C GLN A 163 9.80 -5.84 -7.14
N ALA A 164 10.23 -6.06 -5.89
CA ALA A 164 10.70 -5.00 -5.01
C ALA A 164 11.91 -4.26 -5.60
N LYS A 165 12.88 -5.00 -6.15
CA LYS A 165 14.09 -4.42 -6.77
C LYS A 165 13.73 -3.53 -7.95
N TYR A 166 12.82 -3.98 -8.84
CA TYR A 166 12.35 -3.15 -9.95
C TYR A 166 11.64 -1.88 -9.48
N ALA A 167 10.80 -1.98 -8.45
CA ALA A 167 10.10 -0.82 -7.89
C ALA A 167 11.09 0.21 -7.30
N ALA A 168 12.17 -0.26 -6.66
CA ALA A 168 13.24 0.60 -6.13
C ALA A 168 14.02 1.30 -7.26
N ASP A 169 14.43 0.57 -8.29
CA ASP A 169 15.15 1.13 -9.43
C ASP A 169 14.31 2.13 -10.21
N LEU A 170 13.03 1.80 -10.48
CA LEU A 170 12.13 2.71 -11.18
C LEU A 170 11.87 3.99 -10.38
N ARG A 171 11.73 3.87 -9.05
CA ARG A 171 11.65 5.02 -8.15
C ARG A 171 12.90 5.90 -8.25
N THR A 172 14.09 5.30 -8.18
CA THR A 172 15.36 6.00 -8.23
C THR A 172 15.54 6.70 -9.56
N HIS A 173 15.29 5.98 -10.67
CA HIS A 173 15.31 6.53 -12.02
C HIS A 173 14.34 7.72 -12.20
N TYR A 174 13.11 7.61 -11.71
CA TYR A 174 12.12 8.69 -11.75
C TYR A 174 12.64 9.96 -11.03
N TRP A 175 13.31 9.78 -9.88
CA TRP A 175 13.84 10.90 -9.11
C TRP A 175 15.05 11.57 -9.78
N GLU A 176 15.96 10.80 -10.34
CA GLU A 176 17.12 11.27 -11.08
C GLU A 176 16.71 12.16 -12.27
N HIS A 177 15.63 11.81 -12.94
CA HIS A 177 15.15 12.54 -14.13
C HIS A 177 14.18 13.68 -13.80
N ARG A 178 13.64 13.71 -12.60
CA ARG A 178 12.72 14.76 -12.16
C ARG A 178 13.45 16.04 -11.78
N SER A 179 14.63 15.94 -11.21
CA SER A 179 15.42 17.09 -10.76
C SER A 179 16.91 16.77 -10.81
N ALA A 180 17.65 17.53 -11.60
CA ALA A 180 19.09 17.35 -11.76
C ALA A 180 19.89 17.47 -10.45
N ASN A 181 19.30 18.08 -9.40
CA ASN A 181 19.95 18.30 -8.10
C ASN A 181 19.55 17.27 -7.03
N ALA A 182 18.60 16.38 -7.33
CA ALA A 182 18.07 15.42 -6.36
C ALA A 182 18.58 14.00 -6.69
N GLN A 183 19.89 13.82 -6.63
CA GLN A 183 20.48 12.51 -6.85
C GLN A 183 20.30 11.63 -5.59
N PRO A 184 19.75 10.41 -5.72
CA PRO A 184 19.78 9.44 -4.64
C PRO A 184 21.20 9.07 -4.27
N VAL A 185 21.44 8.89 -3.00
CA VAL A 185 22.73 8.40 -2.46
C VAL A 185 22.48 7.03 -1.85
N GLU A 186 23.08 6.02 -2.44
CA GLU A 186 23.05 4.65 -1.94
C GLU A 186 24.08 4.46 -0.81
N HIS A 187 23.79 3.55 0.10
CA HIS A 187 24.76 3.15 1.11
C HIS A 187 25.74 2.14 0.52
N PRO A 188 27.06 2.41 0.57
CA PRO A 188 28.06 1.61 -0.14
C PRO A 188 28.15 0.15 0.35
N ASP A 189 27.75 -0.12 1.58
CA ASP A 189 27.82 -1.46 2.18
C ASP A 189 26.45 -2.17 2.21
N THR A 190 25.48 -1.69 1.43
CA THR A 190 24.16 -2.32 1.35
C THR A 190 24.27 -3.66 0.60
N HIS A 191 23.67 -4.69 1.16
CA HIS A 191 23.59 -6.03 0.57
C HIS A 191 22.19 -6.62 0.83
N PRO A 192 21.80 -7.68 0.11
CA PRO A 192 20.50 -8.33 0.35
C PRO A 192 20.31 -8.76 1.81
N TYR A 193 19.15 -8.46 2.35
CA TYR A 193 18.73 -8.76 3.72
C TYR A 193 19.69 -8.22 4.79
N PRO A 194 19.86 -6.89 4.85
CA PRO A 194 20.78 -6.29 5.81
C PRO A 194 20.37 -6.59 7.24
N GLU A 195 21.36 -6.59 8.15
CA GLU A 195 21.14 -6.83 9.58
C GLU A 195 20.27 -5.71 10.19
N PRO A 196 19.47 -6.00 11.21
CA PRO A 196 18.69 -5.01 11.92
C PRO A 196 19.57 -3.84 12.42
N GLY A 197 19.11 -2.61 12.16
CA GLY A 197 19.85 -1.40 12.49
C GLY A 197 20.91 -0.98 11.47
N SER A 198 21.13 -1.74 10.39
CA SER A 198 21.95 -1.31 9.26
C SER A 198 21.23 -0.28 8.42
N SER A 199 21.98 0.62 7.80
CA SER A 199 21.45 1.53 6.79
C SER A 199 21.21 0.79 5.48
N TYR A 200 19.97 0.84 4.99
CA TYR A 200 19.58 0.24 3.72
C TYR A 200 18.64 1.13 2.90
N SER A 201 18.41 2.34 3.38
CA SER A 201 17.53 3.28 2.71
C SER A 201 18.32 4.31 1.94
N ASP A 202 17.97 4.52 0.67
CA ASP A 202 18.50 5.60 -0.12
C ASP A 202 18.10 6.95 0.48
N ILE A 203 19.00 7.92 0.34
CA ILE A 203 18.83 9.29 0.83
C ILE A 203 18.87 10.24 -0.36
N VAL A 204 18.01 11.27 -0.30
CA VAL A 204 18.02 12.37 -1.27
C VAL A 204 18.24 13.67 -0.52
N HIS A 205 19.29 14.42 -0.86
CA HIS A 205 19.63 15.67 -0.17
C HIS A 205 18.55 16.75 -0.30
N ASP A 206 17.78 16.77 -1.37
CA ASP A 206 16.68 17.73 -1.60
C ASP A 206 15.31 17.03 -1.67
N ASP A 207 14.97 16.28 -0.63
CA ASP A 207 13.66 15.64 -0.50
C ASP A 207 12.61 16.63 0.03
N ARG A 208 12.26 17.63 -0.78
CA ARG A 208 11.25 18.64 -0.42
C ARG A 208 9.90 17.99 -0.15
N GLY A 209 9.43 18.16 1.09
CA GLY A 209 8.16 17.59 1.55
C GLY A 209 8.16 16.07 1.69
N GLY A 210 9.33 15.44 1.74
CA GLY A 210 9.46 14.01 1.97
C GLY A 210 8.79 13.15 0.89
N ASN A 211 8.97 13.50 -0.37
CA ASN A 211 8.33 12.82 -1.50
C ASN A 211 9.12 11.63 -2.04
N PHE A 212 10.42 11.55 -1.76
CA PHE A 212 11.23 10.41 -2.15
C PHE A 212 10.68 9.12 -1.51
N GLY A 213 10.64 8.06 -2.28
CA GLY A 213 10.06 6.79 -1.85
C GLY A 213 8.54 6.66 -1.97
N ARG A 214 7.81 7.73 -2.29
CA ARG A 214 6.37 7.62 -2.58
C ARG A 214 6.14 6.99 -3.96
N ILE A 215 6.22 5.66 -4.02
CA ILE A 215 6.17 4.89 -5.27
C ILE A 215 4.84 5.03 -6.02
N ALA A 216 3.75 5.38 -5.34
CA ALA A 216 2.47 5.70 -5.97
C ALA A 216 2.52 6.95 -6.87
N ARG A 217 3.58 7.76 -6.78
CA ARG A 217 3.81 8.95 -7.62
C ARG A 217 4.77 8.69 -8.78
N VAL A 218 5.27 7.47 -8.89
CA VAL A 218 6.18 7.05 -9.97
C VAL A 218 5.33 6.55 -11.13
N HIS A 219 5.32 7.29 -12.23
CA HIS A 219 4.53 6.93 -13.41
C HIS A 219 4.87 5.53 -13.93
N GLY A 220 3.84 4.78 -14.27
CA GLY A 220 3.95 3.42 -14.80
C GLY A 220 4.15 2.33 -13.73
N LEU A 221 4.13 2.67 -12.43
CA LEU A 221 4.29 1.68 -11.39
C LEU A 221 2.94 1.23 -10.80
N MET A 222 2.15 2.17 -10.27
CA MET A 222 0.89 1.86 -9.59
C MET A 222 -0.34 2.55 -10.19
N ASP A 223 -0.18 3.33 -11.25
CA ASP A 223 -1.24 4.21 -11.78
C ASP A 223 -2.56 3.46 -12.07
N ASP A 224 -2.48 2.37 -12.84
CA ASP A 224 -3.67 1.57 -13.21
C ASP A 224 -4.28 0.90 -11.98
N PHE A 225 -3.45 0.34 -11.10
CA PHE A 225 -3.92 -0.29 -9.87
C PHE A 225 -4.66 0.70 -8.97
N ILE A 226 -4.13 1.91 -8.78
CA ILE A 226 -4.78 2.95 -7.98
C ILE A 226 -6.13 3.31 -8.59
N LYS A 227 -6.16 3.53 -9.91
CA LYS A 227 -7.39 3.87 -10.64
C LYS A 227 -8.47 2.78 -10.50
N GLU A 228 -8.10 1.52 -10.65
CA GLU A 228 -9.03 0.39 -10.49
C GLU A 228 -9.50 0.24 -9.05
N THR A 229 -8.57 0.32 -8.10
CA THR A 229 -8.88 0.17 -6.68
C THR A 229 -9.81 1.29 -6.16
N MET A 230 -9.66 2.52 -6.65
CA MET A 230 -10.55 3.63 -6.27
C MET A 230 -11.97 3.50 -6.84
N GLN A 231 -12.22 2.53 -7.73
CA GLN A 231 -13.56 2.14 -8.19
C GLN A 231 -14.20 1.04 -7.32
N THR A 232 -13.48 0.49 -6.35
CA THR A 232 -14.05 -0.46 -5.39
C THR A 232 -15.23 0.18 -4.66
N THR A 233 -16.34 -0.57 -4.57
CA THR A 233 -17.56 -0.05 -3.92
C THR A 233 -17.58 -0.36 -2.43
N LEU A 234 -17.75 0.67 -1.64
CA LEU A 234 -17.95 0.60 -0.19
C LEU A 234 -19.39 1.04 0.11
N ALA A 235 -20.18 0.15 0.67
CA ALA A 235 -21.63 0.37 0.87
C ALA A 235 -22.35 0.85 -0.41
N GLY A 236 -21.96 0.32 -1.57
CA GLY A 236 -22.61 0.62 -2.86
C GLY A 236 -22.11 1.89 -3.57
N ILE A 237 -21.15 2.63 -2.98
CA ILE A 237 -20.57 3.84 -3.54
C ILE A 237 -19.07 3.62 -3.76
N GLU A 238 -18.53 4.04 -4.90
CA GLU A 238 -17.09 3.91 -5.18
C GLU A 238 -16.23 4.69 -4.18
N ALA A 239 -15.08 4.14 -3.78
CA ALA A 239 -14.18 4.73 -2.80
C ALA A 239 -13.78 6.18 -3.16
N ARG A 240 -13.55 6.48 -4.45
CA ARG A 240 -13.23 7.84 -4.91
C ARG A 240 -14.31 8.87 -4.53
N TRP A 241 -15.58 8.49 -4.58
CA TRP A 241 -16.68 9.39 -4.21
C TRP A 241 -16.81 9.55 -2.70
N TRP A 242 -16.55 8.48 -1.95
CA TRP A 242 -16.43 8.57 -0.49
C TRP A 242 -15.35 9.56 -0.06
N VAL A 243 -14.17 9.50 -0.68
CA VAL A 243 -13.08 10.45 -0.36
C VAL A 243 -13.50 11.89 -0.66
N GLN A 244 -14.15 12.14 -1.81
CA GLN A 244 -14.65 13.47 -2.14
C GLN A 244 -15.70 13.94 -1.11
N PHE A 245 -16.61 13.07 -0.71
CA PHE A 245 -17.61 13.36 0.31
C PHE A 245 -16.96 13.68 1.67
N LEU A 246 -16.04 12.84 2.13
CA LEU A 246 -15.36 13.05 3.43
C LEU A 246 -14.52 14.35 3.46
N LYS A 247 -13.95 14.76 2.33
CA LYS A 247 -13.24 16.03 2.21
C LYS A 247 -14.13 17.28 2.43
N LEU A 248 -15.44 17.12 2.35
CA LEU A 248 -16.37 18.21 2.63
C LEU A 248 -16.40 18.55 4.12
N PHE A 249 -16.13 17.57 4.99
CA PHE A 249 -16.17 17.69 6.45
C PHE A 249 -14.78 17.95 7.04
N ASP A 250 -14.07 18.96 6.54
CA ASP A 250 -12.85 19.47 7.16
C ASP A 250 -13.25 20.34 8.38
N GLU A 251 -12.47 20.31 9.48
CA GLU A 251 -12.68 21.12 10.70
C GLU A 251 -12.86 22.62 10.45
N ARG A 252 -12.49 23.10 9.27
CA ARG A 252 -12.59 24.50 8.82
C ARG A 252 -13.74 24.74 7.85
N SER A 253 -14.55 23.72 7.57
CA SER A 253 -15.63 23.83 6.59
C SER A 253 -16.88 24.39 7.27
N ASP A 254 -17.21 25.63 6.97
CA ASP A 254 -18.52 26.20 7.26
C ASP A 254 -19.55 25.75 6.20
N GLU A 255 -20.82 26.01 6.46
CA GLU A 255 -21.94 25.63 5.58
C GLU A 255 -21.78 26.19 4.15
N ALA A 256 -21.27 27.41 4.01
CA ALA A 256 -21.04 28.03 2.71
C ALA A 256 -19.94 27.30 1.93
N THR A 257 -18.87 26.90 2.62
CA THR A 257 -17.78 26.12 2.02
C THR A 257 -18.26 24.74 1.58
N ILE A 258 -19.07 24.07 2.40
CA ILE A 258 -19.64 22.75 2.08
C ILE A 258 -20.55 22.88 0.86
N ARG A 259 -21.46 23.86 0.84
CA ARG A 259 -22.34 24.15 -0.30
C ARG A 259 -21.55 24.38 -1.60
N ALA A 260 -20.56 25.24 -1.60
CA ALA A 260 -19.74 25.52 -2.77
C ALA A 260 -18.98 24.28 -3.30
N ARG A 261 -18.62 23.37 -2.41
CA ARG A 261 -17.99 22.08 -2.80
C ARG A 261 -19.01 21.13 -3.41
N PHE A 262 -20.24 21.04 -2.89
CA PHE A 262 -21.33 20.26 -3.49
C PHE A 262 -21.72 20.79 -4.87
N GLU A 263 -21.85 22.08 -5.06
CA GLU A 263 -22.11 22.70 -6.35
C GLU A 263 -21.03 22.36 -7.38
N ARG A 264 -19.75 22.37 -6.96
CA ARG A 264 -18.64 21.94 -7.81
C ARG A 264 -18.71 20.46 -8.14
N LEU A 265 -19.06 19.61 -7.17
CA LEU A 265 -19.23 18.18 -7.39
C LEU A 265 -20.40 17.89 -8.35
N ALA A 266 -21.52 18.58 -8.17
CA ALA A 266 -22.67 18.50 -9.07
C ALA A 266 -22.27 18.81 -10.52
N GLN A 267 -21.55 19.92 -10.74
CA GLN A 267 -21.04 20.29 -12.07
C GLN A 267 -20.12 19.21 -12.67
N GLN A 268 -19.21 18.64 -11.85
CA GLN A 268 -18.30 17.59 -12.32
C GLN A 268 -18.99 16.28 -12.66
N THR A 269 -20.12 15.97 -12.02
CA THR A 269 -20.91 14.76 -12.22
C THR A 269 -22.10 14.95 -13.17
N GLY A 270 -22.25 16.17 -13.72
CA GLY A 270 -23.32 16.46 -14.69
C GLY A 270 -24.69 16.70 -14.03
N HIS A 271 -24.72 16.98 -12.72
CA HIS A 271 -25.92 17.38 -11.99
C HIS A 271 -26.07 18.90 -11.97
N ASP A 272 -27.27 19.37 -11.75
CA ASP A 272 -27.58 20.79 -11.63
C ASP A 272 -27.46 21.31 -10.18
N SER A 273 -27.72 22.60 -9.98
CA SER A 273 -27.70 23.22 -8.67
C SER A 273 -28.83 22.75 -7.75
N GLU A 274 -29.97 22.32 -8.31
CA GLU A 274 -31.11 21.81 -7.55
C GLU A 274 -30.76 20.52 -6.82
N TRP A 275 -30.02 19.65 -7.49
CA TRP A 275 -29.44 18.44 -6.87
C TRP A 275 -28.51 18.78 -5.70
N ALA A 276 -27.66 19.81 -5.86
CA ALA A 276 -26.77 20.23 -4.77
C ALA A 276 -27.54 20.76 -3.56
N ASP A 277 -28.63 21.50 -3.77
CA ASP A 277 -29.51 22.00 -2.72
C ASP A 277 -30.26 20.89 -2.00
N GLU A 278 -30.73 19.87 -2.72
CA GLU A 278 -31.38 18.69 -2.16
C GLU A 278 -30.40 17.91 -1.26
N VAL A 279 -29.19 17.63 -1.74
CA VAL A 279 -28.15 16.95 -0.97
C VAL A 279 -27.80 17.76 0.29
N MET A 280 -27.62 19.08 0.17
CA MET A 280 -27.35 19.95 1.33
C MET A 280 -28.46 19.91 2.37
N SER A 281 -29.72 19.85 1.96
CA SER A 281 -30.86 19.73 2.89
C SER A 281 -30.79 18.41 3.67
N HIS A 282 -30.38 17.30 3.03
CA HIS A 282 -30.21 16.02 3.71
C HIS A 282 -29.02 16.02 4.67
N VAL A 283 -27.90 16.61 4.26
CA VAL A 283 -26.68 16.73 5.09
C VAL A 283 -26.96 17.59 6.33
N SER A 284 -27.61 18.75 6.17
CA SER A 284 -27.95 19.62 7.30
C SER A 284 -28.82 18.89 8.34
N ARG A 285 -29.79 18.11 7.90
CA ARG A 285 -30.61 17.29 8.81
C ARG A 285 -29.81 16.23 9.56
N LEU A 286 -28.80 15.63 8.92
CA LEU A 286 -27.91 14.64 9.58
C LEU A 286 -26.98 15.30 10.60
N MET A 287 -26.61 16.57 10.40
CA MET A 287 -25.76 17.32 11.33
C MET A 287 -26.54 17.85 12.55
N GLU A 288 -27.87 17.96 12.47
CA GLU A 288 -28.74 18.39 13.58
C GLU A 288 -29.16 17.20 14.50
N MET A 289 -28.88 15.96 14.12
CA MET A 289 -29.11 14.75 14.91
C MET A 289 -27.92 14.41 15.81
#